data_1d292508217a695e2601898337568612
#
_entry.id   1d292508217a695e2601898337568612
#
_cell.length_a   1.000
_cell.length_b   1.000
_cell.length_c   1.000
_cell.angle_alpha   90.00
_cell.angle_beta   90.00
_cell.angle_gamma   90.00
#
_symmetry.space_group_name_H-M   'P 1'
#
loop_
_entity.id
_entity.type
_entity.pdbx_description
1 polymer ?
#
loop_
_entity_poly.entity_id
_entity_poly.type
_entity_poly.pdbx_seq_one_letter_code
_entity_poly.pdbx_strand_id
1 'polypeptide(L)'
;MEVKNQIKNLFIFNKTIMALTLFVFLVHCSSSDSEIMEEEQKEEIVDEEENNGPSGVLDPGKTPSENFDLTTWNLSIPENKGNGTATTISVSQINASYENSKYFFTADDGGMVFKCPVDGFKTSVNTSYTRVELREMLRGTNTSIKTQGVNKNNWVFGTAPTSDKNAAAGYDGEMSATLAINHVTTTGNNSHIGRVVIGQIHANNDEPVRLYYRKLKNNTLGSIYFAHEPTDGNGDEQWHEMIGSRSNSAANPSDGIALDEKFSYNIKVVGDILTVTIIREGKEDVVKTVNMANSGFNVAGQYMYFKAGLYHLNNSGDDTDYAQVTFYALEKSHTLN
;
A
#
# COMPACT_ATOMS: atom_id res chain seq x y z
N MET A 1 5.65 53.64 31.25
CA MET A 1 4.88 53.32 32.45
C MET A 1 4.72 51.83 32.44
N GLU A 2 5.63 51.13 33.07
CA GLU A 2 5.50 50.54 34.42
C GLU A 2 4.50 49.38 34.45
N VAL A 3 4.72 48.14 34.96
CA VAL A 3 5.80 47.60 35.82
C VAL A 3 5.57 46.07 35.85
N LYS A 4 6.65 45.34 35.80
CA LYS A 4 7.01 44.08 36.46
C LYS A 4 5.94 43.31 37.25
N ASN A 5 5.87 41.96 37.12
CA ASN A 5 6.48 41.15 38.18
C ASN A 5 6.59 39.65 37.78
N GLN A 6 7.76 39.12 38.12
CA GLN A 6 8.10 37.70 38.13
C GLN A 6 7.57 37.04 39.42
N ILE A 7 7.22 35.77 39.33
CA ILE A 7 7.43 34.85 40.47
C ILE A 7 7.91 33.49 39.91
N LYS A 8 9.13 33.15 40.35
CA LYS A 8 9.72 31.81 40.33
C LYS A 8 9.08 30.98 41.45
N ASN A 9 8.83 29.72 41.22
CA ASN A 9 8.91 28.73 42.31
C ASN A 9 9.40 27.37 41.78
N LEU A 10 10.45 27.01 42.39
CA LEU A 10 11.31 25.85 42.49
C LEU A 10 10.68 24.80 43.43
N PHE A 11 10.59 23.54 43.04
CA PHE A 11 10.50 22.39 43.95
C PHE A 11 11.12 21.16 43.25
N ILE A 12 12.35 20.81 43.60
CA ILE A 12 12.93 19.88 44.57
C ILE A 12 12.53 18.40 44.34
N PHE A 13 13.57 17.66 43.96
CA PHE A 13 13.76 16.22 43.95
C PHE A 13 13.20 15.47 45.18
N ASN A 14 12.63 14.29 44.95
CA ASN A 14 12.66 13.23 45.95
C ASN A 14 12.97 11.85 45.30
N LYS A 15 14.17 11.34 45.61
CA LYS A 15 14.60 9.96 45.41
C LYS A 15 14.05 9.12 46.55
N THR A 16 13.36 8.03 46.23
CA THR A 16 13.09 6.98 47.20
C THR A 16 13.73 5.68 46.72
N ILE A 17 14.76 5.29 47.43
CA ILE A 17 15.43 3.98 47.40
C ILE A 17 14.52 3.01 48.15
N MET A 18 14.21 1.84 47.57
CA MET A 18 13.58 0.75 48.30
C MET A 18 14.43 -0.52 48.19
N ALA A 19 14.75 -1.00 49.38
CA ALA A 19 15.74 -2.02 49.69
C ALA A 19 15.32 -3.46 49.26
N LEU A 20 16.34 -4.19 48.89
CA LEU A 20 16.40 -5.62 48.64
C LEU A 20 16.26 -6.38 49.98
N THR A 21 15.25 -7.25 50.09
CA THR A 21 15.15 -8.19 51.22
C THR A 21 15.41 -9.62 50.71
N LEU A 22 16.57 -10.12 51.12
CA LEU A 22 17.06 -11.47 50.90
C LEU A 22 16.42 -12.38 51.98
N PHE A 23 15.66 -13.40 51.59
CA PHE A 23 15.21 -14.46 52.48
C PHE A 23 16.02 -15.73 52.19
N VAL A 24 16.86 -16.07 53.17
CA VAL A 24 17.57 -17.36 53.26
C VAL A 24 16.68 -18.33 54.05
N PHE A 25 16.30 -19.47 53.46
CA PHE A 25 15.76 -20.60 54.22
C PHE A 25 16.77 -21.75 54.25
N LEU A 26 17.08 -22.14 55.48
CA LEU A 26 17.97 -23.22 55.83
C LEU A 26 17.29 -24.60 55.60
N VAL A 27 18.11 -25.50 55.11
CA VAL A 27 17.86 -26.90 54.86
C VAL A 27 17.67 -27.65 56.16
N HIS A 28 16.63 -28.53 56.21
CA HIS A 28 16.59 -29.68 57.13
C HIS A 28 16.47 -30.94 56.29
N CYS A 29 17.44 -31.81 56.48
CA CYS A 29 17.55 -33.12 55.84
C CYS A 29 16.78 -34.14 56.70
N SER A 30 15.92 -34.95 56.08
CA SER A 30 15.51 -36.24 56.61
C SER A 30 15.21 -37.20 55.43
N SER A 31 15.89 -38.30 55.46
CA SER A 31 15.89 -39.36 54.46
C SER A 31 14.64 -40.24 54.53
N SER A 32 14.05 -40.57 53.40
CA SER A 32 13.48 -41.89 53.11
C SER A 32 13.27 -42.05 51.60
N ASP A 33 13.70 -43.20 51.08
CA ASP A 33 13.59 -43.62 49.67
C ASP A 33 12.16 -43.65 49.15
N SER A 34 11.95 -43.15 47.91
CA SER A 34 11.11 -43.82 46.89
C SER A 34 11.11 -43.04 45.55
N GLU A 35 11.48 -43.75 44.53
CA GLU A 35 11.11 -43.66 43.12
C GLU A 35 11.12 -42.29 42.41
N ILE A 36 12.15 -42.19 41.54
CA ILE A 36 12.30 -41.18 40.48
C ILE A 36 11.19 -41.39 39.46
N MET A 37 10.22 -40.49 39.39
CA MET A 37 9.47 -40.26 38.16
C MET A 37 10.00 -38.97 37.52
N GLU A 38 10.67 -39.15 36.41
CA GLU A 38 11.01 -38.06 35.48
C GLU A 38 9.71 -37.48 34.91
N GLU A 39 9.33 -36.30 35.35
CA GLU A 39 8.31 -35.47 34.71
C GLU A 39 8.98 -34.75 33.56
N GLU A 40 8.85 -35.26 32.32
CA GLU A 40 9.16 -34.54 31.10
C GLU A 40 8.33 -33.27 31.08
N GLN A 41 8.93 -32.12 31.30
CA GLN A 41 8.36 -30.82 30.97
C GLN A 41 8.27 -30.76 29.44
N LYS A 42 7.07 -31.03 28.94
CA LYS A 42 6.68 -30.74 27.58
C LYS A 42 6.65 -29.22 27.43
N GLU A 43 7.70 -28.62 26.87
CA GLU A 43 7.65 -27.26 26.35
C GLU A 43 6.52 -27.22 25.31
N GLU A 44 5.47 -26.52 25.66
CA GLU A 44 4.39 -26.15 24.72
C GLU A 44 5.03 -25.17 23.74
N ILE A 45 5.46 -25.68 22.58
CA ILE A 45 5.81 -24.85 21.43
C ILE A 45 4.51 -24.18 21.01
N VAL A 46 4.38 -22.92 21.35
CA VAL A 46 3.37 -22.05 20.75
C VAL A 46 3.81 -21.92 19.29
N ASP A 47 3.18 -22.67 18.40
CA ASP A 47 3.22 -22.40 16.97
C ASP A 47 2.69 -20.97 16.78
N GLU A 48 3.62 -20.02 16.62
CA GLU A 48 3.28 -18.78 15.94
C GLU A 48 2.77 -19.21 14.55
N GLU A 49 1.48 -19.03 14.30
CA GLU A 49 0.93 -19.14 12.97
C GLU A 49 1.73 -18.17 12.08
N GLU A 50 2.75 -18.69 11.40
CA GLU A 50 3.36 -18.01 10.27
C GLU A 50 2.23 -17.66 9.30
N ASN A 51 1.99 -16.39 9.17
CA ASN A 51 1.12 -15.82 8.15
C ASN A 51 1.73 -16.15 6.78
N ASN A 52 1.40 -17.33 6.26
CA ASN A 52 1.86 -17.84 4.98
C ASN A 52 1.16 -17.09 3.83
N GLY A 53 1.57 -15.82 3.61
CA GLY A 53 1.62 -15.29 2.27
C GLY A 53 2.66 -16.11 1.46
N PRO A 54 2.66 -16.10 0.12
CA PRO A 54 3.62 -16.87 -0.64
C PRO A 54 5.05 -16.39 -0.39
N SER A 55 5.69 -16.91 0.66
CA SER A 55 7.11 -16.73 0.99
C SER A 55 7.97 -17.66 0.12
N GLY A 56 7.61 -17.80 -1.15
CA GLY A 56 8.41 -18.46 -2.16
C GLY A 56 9.46 -17.50 -2.71
N VAL A 57 10.69 -17.95 -2.88
CA VAL A 57 11.69 -17.27 -3.70
C VAL A 57 11.06 -17.05 -5.08
N LEU A 58 10.98 -15.77 -5.54
CA LEU A 58 10.46 -15.43 -6.85
C LEU A 58 11.29 -16.15 -7.93
N ASP A 59 10.61 -16.77 -8.89
CA ASP A 59 11.21 -17.58 -9.95
C ASP A 59 11.11 -16.84 -11.30
N PRO A 60 12.23 -16.44 -11.91
CA PRO A 60 12.21 -15.76 -13.20
C PRO A 60 11.68 -16.63 -14.37
N GLY A 61 11.60 -17.94 -14.17
CA GLY A 61 11.03 -18.89 -15.15
C GLY A 61 9.50 -19.01 -15.07
N LYS A 62 8.86 -18.32 -14.13
CA LYS A 62 7.41 -18.32 -13.92
C LYS A 62 6.78 -16.99 -14.35
N THR A 63 5.53 -17.05 -14.81
CA THR A 63 4.76 -15.86 -15.11
C THR A 63 4.36 -15.09 -13.85
N PRO A 64 3.95 -13.80 -13.93
CA PRO A 64 3.53 -13.02 -12.77
C PRO A 64 2.48 -13.72 -11.88
N SER A 65 1.48 -14.37 -12.48
CA SER A 65 0.43 -15.07 -11.71
C SER A 65 0.87 -16.39 -11.07
N GLU A 66 2.03 -16.91 -11.42
CA GLU A 66 2.63 -18.08 -10.78
C GLU A 66 3.58 -17.69 -9.63
N ASN A 67 4.04 -16.43 -9.63
CA ASN A 67 4.85 -15.84 -8.57
C ASN A 67 4.01 -15.07 -7.53
N PHE A 68 2.84 -14.55 -7.92
CA PHE A 68 1.98 -13.70 -7.09
C PHE A 68 0.54 -14.21 -7.09
N ASP A 69 -0.17 -14.07 -5.97
CA ASP A 69 -1.62 -14.33 -5.95
C ASP A 69 -2.38 -13.21 -6.68
N LEU A 70 -2.71 -13.47 -7.94
CA LEU A 70 -3.50 -12.58 -8.79
C LEU A 70 -4.95 -13.06 -8.97
N THR A 71 -5.42 -14.03 -8.16
CA THR A 71 -6.76 -14.65 -8.28
C THR A 71 -7.92 -13.70 -8.06
N THR A 72 -7.65 -12.54 -7.49
CA THR A 72 -8.62 -11.45 -7.26
C THR A 72 -8.16 -10.12 -7.85
N TRP A 73 -7.46 -10.15 -8.99
CA TRP A 73 -7.01 -8.97 -9.70
C TRP A 73 -7.32 -9.07 -11.20
N ASN A 74 -7.77 -7.96 -11.80
CA ASN A 74 -7.68 -7.75 -13.23
C ASN A 74 -6.58 -6.71 -13.53
N LEU A 75 -6.17 -6.60 -14.80
CA LEU A 75 -5.10 -5.70 -15.22
C LEU A 75 -5.57 -4.83 -16.38
N SER A 76 -5.31 -3.52 -16.30
CA SER A 76 -5.45 -2.61 -17.43
C SER A 76 -4.10 -2.44 -18.12
N ILE A 77 -4.05 -2.55 -19.45
CA ILE A 77 -2.87 -2.26 -20.28
C ILE A 77 -3.22 -1.24 -21.37
N PRO A 78 -2.27 -0.39 -21.82
CA PRO A 78 -2.54 0.72 -22.74
C PRO A 78 -2.64 0.27 -24.22
N GLU A 79 -3.17 -0.92 -24.49
CA GLU A 79 -3.46 -1.41 -25.83
C GLU A 79 -4.92 -1.18 -26.20
N ASN A 80 -5.19 -0.97 -27.51
CA ASN A 80 -6.54 -0.77 -27.99
C ASN A 80 -7.39 -2.02 -27.84
N LYS A 81 -8.46 -1.91 -27.08
CA LYS A 81 -9.48 -2.96 -26.96
C LYS A 81 -10.29 -3.19 -28.28
N GLY A 82 -10.09 -2.33 -29.29
CA GLY A 82 -10.85 -2.34 -30.53
C GLY A 82 -11.93 -1.23 -30.62
N ASN A 83 -12.10 -0.45 -29.57
CA ASN A 83 -13.07 0.66 -29.48
C ASN A 83 -12.43 2.01 -29.08
N GLY A 84 -11.09 2.12 -29.16
CA GLY A 84 -10.36 3.33 -28.76
C GLY A 84 -10.11 3.47 -27.27
N THR A 85 -10.40 2.44 -26.46
CA THR A 85 -10.06 2.40 -25.04
C THR A 85 -9.03 1.31 -24.73
N ALA A 86 -8.39 1.43 -23.57
CA ALA A 86 -7.41 0.48 -23.05
C ALA A 86 -8.01 -0.91 -22.84
N THR A 87 -7.20 -1.93 -23.04
CA THR A 87 -7.57 -3.33 -22.82
C THR A 87 -7.55 -3.66 -21.34
N THR A 88 -8.55 -4.43 -20.91
CA THR A 88 -8.59 -5.04 -19.58
C THR A 88 -8.36 -6.55 -19.71
N ILE A 89 -7.34 -7.06 -19.07
CA ILE A 89 -7.08 -8.50 -18.91
C ILE A 89 -7.88 -8.95 -17.69
N SER A 90 -8.81 -9.86 -17.89
CA SER A 90 -9.71 -10.36 -16.84
C SER A 90 -8.96 -11.22 -15.82
N VAL A 91 -9.57 -11.45 -14.66
CA VAL A 91 -9.04 -12.34 -13.61
C VAL A 91 -8.67 -13.71 -14.16
N SER A 92 -9.53 -14.31 -14.99
CA SER A 92 -9.26 -15.62 -15.61
C SER A 92 -8.10 -15.58 -16.60
N GLN A 93 -7.97 -14.50 -17.36
CA GLN A 93 -6.87 -14.35 -18.33
C GLN A 93 -5.53 -14.16 -17.63
N ILE A 94 -5.47 -13.27 -16.62
CA ILE A 94 -4.21 -13.01 -15.91
C ILE A 94 -3.69 -14.27 -15.20
N ASN A 95 -4.60 -15.08 -14.63
CA ASN A 95 -4.28 -16.33 -13.95
C ASN A 95 -4.15 -17.56 -14.91
N ALA A 96 -4.23 -17.34 -16.21
CA ALA A 96 -3.87 -18.33 -17.23
C ALA A 96 -2.47 -18.05 -17.80
N SER A 97 -1.52 -17.71 -16.93
CA SER A 97 -0.13 -17.40 -17.26
C SER A 97 0.03 -16.25 -18.27
N TYR A 98 -0.77 -15.18 -18.09
CA TYR A 98 -0.71 -14.01 -18.95
C TYR A 98 0.59 -13.22 -18.74
N GLU A 99 1.26 -12.93 -19.84
CA GLU A 99 2.36 -11.97 -19.92
C GLU A 99 2.23 -11.11 -21.19
N ASN A 100 2.79 -9.93 -21.13
CA ASN A 100 2.96 -9.04 -22.28
C ASN A 100 4.33 -8.37 -22.16
N SER A 101 5.27 -8.73 -23.03
CA SER A 101 6.66 -8.28 -22.97
C SER A 101 6.86 -6.76 -23.07
N LYS A 102 5.82 -6.02 -23.46
CA LYS A 102 5.84 -4.55 -23.54
C LYS A 102 5.40 -3.88 -22.23
N TYR A 103 4.49 -4.52 -21.49
CA TYR A 103 3.76 -3.85 -20.42
C TYR A 103 3.75 -4.59 -19.08
N PHE A 104 3.64 -5.95 -19.12
CA PHE A 104 3.44 -6.74 -17.91
C PHE A 104 4.08 -8.11 -18.05
N PHE A 105 5.17 -8.33 -17.34
CA PHE A 105 5.99 -9.55 -17.48
C PHE A 105 6.82 -9.80 -16.22
N THR A 106 7.46 -10.98 -16.15
CA THR A 106 8.37 -11.33 -15.06
C THR A 106 9.79 -10.84 -15.38
N ALA A 107 10.43 -10.16 -14.43
CA ALA A 107 11.84 -9.74 -14.52
C ALA A 107 12.80 -10.91 -14.33
N ASP A 108 14.10 -10.70 -14.65
CA ASP A 108 15.16 -11.68 -14.49
C ASP A 108 15.41 -12.11 -13.03
N ASP A 109 14.90 -11.34 -12.06
CA ASP A 109 14.92 -11.64 -10.63
C ASP A 109 13.57 -12.17 -10.08
N GLY A 110 12.63 -12.49 -10.98
CA GLY A 110 11.31 -13.01 -10.65
C GLY A 110 10.27 -11.95 -10.28
N GLY A 111 10.65 -10.68 -10.20
CA GLY A 111 9.73 -9.58 -9.89
C GLY A 111 8.68 -9.33 -10.97
N MET A 112 7.50 -8.86 -10.59
CA MET A 112 6.39 -8.53 -11.49
C MET A 112 6.56 -7.09 -12.01
N VAL A 113 6.84 -6.95 -13.32
CA VAL A 113 7.10 -5.66 -13.98
C VAL A 113 5.81 -5.06 -14.52
N PHE A 114 5.63 -3.77 -14.24
CA PHE A 114 4.66 -2.89 -14.90
C PHE A 114 5.43 -1.81 -15.65
N LYS A 115 5.29 -1.78 -16.98
CA LYS A 115 5.94 -0.80 -17.85
C LYS A 115 4.89 -0.05 -18.65
N CYS A 116 4.81 1.27 -18.47
CA CYS A 116 3.75 2.10 -19.04
C CYS A 116 4.34 3.23 -19.89
N PRO A 117 4.06 3.28 -21.20
CA PRO A 117 4.51 4.38 -22.06
C PRO A 117 3.68 5.65 -21.84
N VAL A 118 4.24 6.80 -22.27
CA VAL A 118 3.51 8.08 -22.34
C VAL A 118 2.34 7.96 -23.29
N ASP A 119 2.58 7.44 -24.51
CA ASP A 119 1.53 7.20 -25.49
C ASP A 119 0.84 5.84 -25.28
N GLY A 120 -0.45 5.81 -25.53
CA GLY A 120 -1.25 4.61 -25.44
C GLY A 120 -2.72 4.87 -25.16
N PHE A 121 -3.50 3.81 -25.20
CA PHE A 121 -4.95 3.89 -24.97
C PHE A 121 -5.25 4.03 -23.48
N LYS A 122 -6.25 4.84 -23.18
CA LYS A 122 -6.69 5.16 -21.81
C LYS A 122 -7.96 4.38 -21.49
N THR A 123 -8.22 4.15 -20.21
CA THR A 123 -9.34 3.32 -19.74
C THR A 123 -10.71 3.91 -20.06
N SER A 124 -10.81 5.23 -20.25
CA SER A 124 -12.02 5.94 -20.70
C SER A 124 -11.66 7.25 -21.39
N VAL A 125 -12.62 7.88 -22.02
CA VAL A 125 -12.48 9.21 -22.64
C VAL A 125 -12.19 10.31 -21.62
N ASN A 126 -12.56 10.10 -20.36
CA ASN A 126 -12.33 11.04 -19.26
C ASN A 126 -10.98 10.82 -18.56
N THR A 127 -10.24 9.78 -18.93
CA THR A 127 -8.92 9.49 -18.35
C THR A 127 -7.83 10.20 -19.13
N SER A 128 -7.00 10.99 -18.46
CA SER A 128 -5.95 11.80 -19.08
C SER A 128 -4.64 11.04 -19.32
N TYR A 129 -4.40 9.95 -18.62
CA TYR A 129 -3.10 9.27 -18.57
C TYR A 129 -3.21 7.78 -18.84
N THR A 130 -2.14 7.19 -19.35
CA THR A 130 -1.98 5.75 -19.55
C THR A 130 -1.74 5.02 -18.22
N ARG A 131 -2.01 3.71 -18.19
CA ARG A 131 -1.73 2.87 -17.03
C ARG A 131 -1.43 1.43 -17.40
N VAL A 132 -0.59 0.80 -16.62
CA VAL A 132 -0.47 -0.65 -16.49
C VAL A 132 -0.70 -0.95 -15.01
N GLU A 133 -1.92 -1.30 -14.65
CA GLU A 133 -2.36 -1.24 -13.27
C GLU A 133 -3.38 -2.34 -12.95
N LEU A 134 -3.13 -3.06 -11.88
CA LEU A 134 -4.06 -4.01 -11.29
C LEU A 134 -5.23 -3.27 -10.63
N ARG A 135 -6.42 -3.86 -10.73
CA ARG A 135 -7.62 -3.49 -9.99
C ARG A 135 -8.14 -4.70 -9.22
N GLU A 136 -8.38 -4.53 -7.96
CA GLU A 136 -8.95 -5.55 -7.12
C GLU A 136 -10.34 -6.01 -7.58
N MET A 137 -10.54 -7.32 -7.58
CA MET A 137 -11.75 -8.02 -8.02
C MET A 137 -12.09 -9.12 -7.02
N LEU A 138 -12.62 -8.76 -5.84
CA LEU A 138 -12.91 -9.72 -4.76
C LEU A 138 -13.86 -10.84 -5.17
N ARG A 139 -14.66 -10.61 -6.21
CA ARG A 139 -15.52 -11.64 -6.84
C ARG A 139 -14.74 -12.74 -7.59
N GLY A 140 -13.42 -12.55 -7.78
CA GLY A 140 -12.61 -13.44 -8.60
C GLY A 140 -13.15 -13.57 -10.04
N THR A 141 -13.33 -14.78 -10.51
CA THR A 141 -13.86 -15.09 -11.87
C THR A 141 -15.38 -15.05 -11.98
N ASN A 142 -16.11 -14.81 -10.88
CA ASN A 142 -17.58 -14.78 -10.92
C ASN A 142 -18.11 -13.49 -11.57
N THR A 143 -18.31 -13.53 -12.88
CA THR A 143 -18.78 -12.38 -13.68
C THR A 143 -20.27 -12.04 -13.49
N SER A 144 -21.06 -12.86 -12.78
CA SER A 144 -22.45 -12.55 -12.45
C SER A 144 -22.57 -11.40 -11.44
N ILE A 145 -21.51 -11.17 -10.64
CA ILE A 145 -21.41 -10.04 -9.70
C ILE A 145 -20.88 -8.84 -10.50
N LYS A 146 -21.53 -7.68 -10.38
CA LYS A 146 -21.10 -6.45 -11.08
C LYS A 146 -19.73 -5.98 -10.58
N THR A 147 -18.96 -5.34 -11.46
CA THR A 147 -17.66 -4.76 -11.14
C THR A 147 -17.77 -3.58 -10.15
N GLN A 148 -18.82 -2.77 -10.31
CA GLN A 148 -19.06 -1.56 -9.51
C GLN A 148 -20.23 -1.74 -8.55
N GLY A 149 -20.28 -0.92 -7.52
CA GLY A 149 -21.33 -0.89 -6.51
C GLY A 149 -20.98 -1.62 -5.23
N VAL A 150 -21.79 -1.43 -4.20
CA VAL A 150 -21.71 -2.16 -2.94
C VAL A 150 -22.21 -3.58 -3.18
N ASN A 151 -21.28 -4.52 -3.34
CA ASN A 151 -21.57 -5.93 -3.63
C ASN A 151 -20.33 -6.79 -3.31
N LYS A 152 -20.42 -8.10 -3.55
CA LYS A 152 -19.34 -9.07 -3.26
C LYS A 152 -18.08 -8.95 -4.15
N ASN A 153 -17.93 -7.84 -4.91
CA ASN A 153 -16.71 -7.51 -5.65
C ASN A 153 -15.88 -6.39 -5.00
N ASN A 154 -16.47 -5.64 -4.10
CA ASN A 154 -15.85 -4.45 -3.52
C ASN A 154 -16.04 -4.48 -1.99
N TRP A 155 -15.25 -3.69 -1.29
CA TRP A 155 -15.33 -3.54 0.16
C TRP A 155 -15.85 -2.14 0.54
N VAL A 156 -16.15 -1.93 1.81
CA VAL A 156 -16.64 -0.66 2.36
C VAL A 156 -15.86 -0.29 3.62
N PHE A 157 -15.97 0.93 4.09
CA PHE A 157 -15.37 1.31 5.39
C PHE A 157 -16.09 0.60 6.55
N GLY A 158 -15.38 0.31 7.63
CA GLY A 158 -15.93 -0.31 8.84
C GLY A 158 -17.04 0.52 9.49
N THR A 159 -17.04 1.83 9.26
CA THR A 159 -18.07 2.80 9.69
C THR A 159 -19.24 2.96 8.72
N ALA A 160 -19.19 2.31 7.54
CA ALA A 160 -20.30 2.31 6.59
C ALA A 160 -21.60 1.72 7.19
N PRO A 161 -22.78 2.03 6.64
CA PRO A 161 -24.04 1.45 7.10
C PRO A 161 -24.00 -0.09 7.15
N THR A 162 -24.65 -0.68 8.14
CA THR A 162 -24.67 -2.15 8.31
C THR A 162 -25.20 -2.88 7.09
N SER A 163 -26.18 -2.30 6.38
CA SER A 163 -26.68 -2.84 5.10
C SER A 163 -25.58 -3.00 4.06
N ASP A 164 -24.71 -2.01 3.95
CA ASP A 164 -23.63 -1.97 2.95
C ASP A 164 -22.50 -2.93 3.35
N LYS A 165 -22.15 -2.99 4.64
CA LYS A 165 -21.22 -3.99 5.15
C LYS A 165 -21.69 -5.42 4.82
N ASN A 166 -22.95 -5.74 5.07
CA ASN A 166 -23.51 -7.06 4.78
C ASN A 166 -23.53 -7.39 3.26
N ALA A 167 -23.74 -6.39 2.41
CA ALA A 167 -23.77 -6.55 0.96
C ALA A 167 -22.37 -6.66 0.34
N ALA A 168 -21.39 -5.96 0.89
CA ALA A 168 -20.00 -5.93 0.43
C ALA A 168 -19.27 -7.28 0.60
N ALA A 169 -18.12 -7.44 -0.03
CA ALA A 169 -17.26 -8.61 0.13
C ALA A 169 -16.56 -8.63 1.51
N GLY A 170 -16.32 -7.46 2.06
CA GLY A 170 -15.73 -7.23 3.38
C GLY A 170 -15.80 -5.75 3.73
N TYR A 171 -15.22 -5.40 4.85
CA TYR A 171 -15.07 -4.00 5.28
C TYR A 171 -13.66 -3.77 5.82
N ASP A 172 -13.24 -2.51 5.86
CA ASP A 172 -11.85 -2.11 6.08
C ASP A 172 -10.91 -2.78 5.07
N GLY A 173 -9.67 -2.39 5.04
CA GLY A 173 -8.75 -2.97 4.07
C GLY A 173 -7.31 -2.58 4.33
N GLU A 174 -6.42 -3.50 4.01
CA GLU A 174 -4.99 -3.31 4.07
C GLU A 174 -4.35 -3.86 2.81
N MET A 175 -3.44 -3.09 2.20
CA MET A 175 -2.63 -3.49 1.05
C MET A 175 -1.18 -3.14 1.31
N SER A 176 -0.31 -4.13 1.17
CA SER A 176 1.14 -4.00 1.26
C SER A 176 1.79 -4.36 -0.06
N ALA A 177 2.85 -3.65 -0.41
CA ALA A 177 3.71 -4.03 -1.52
C ALA A 177 5.17 -3.70 -1.25
N THR A 178 6.06 -4.54 -1.77
CA THR A 178 7.50 -4.25 -1.90
C THR A 178 7.84 -4.08 -3.37
N LEU A 179 8.49 -2.98 -3.73
CA LEU A 179 8.73 -2.61 -5.12
C LEU A 179 10.02 -1.79 -5.27
N ALA A 180 10.46 -1.66 -6.53
CA ALA A 180 11.46 -0.68 -6.95
C ALA A 180 10.95 0.09 -8.17
N ILE A 181 11.20 1.39 -8.23
CA ILE A 181 10.95 2.20 -9.42
C ILE A 181 12.18 2.10 -10.32
N ASN A 182 12.04 1.48 -11.48
CA ASN A 182 13.19 1.25 -12.36
C ASN A 182 13.41 2.42 -13.34
N HIS A 183 12.33 3.07 -13.79
CA HIS A 183 12.40 4.18 -14.72
C HIS A 183 11.22 5.14 -14.52
N VAL A 184 11.46 6.42 -14.70
CA VAL A 184 10.42 7.45 -14.78
C VAL A 184 10.71 8.40 -15.93
N THR A 185 9.67 9.03 -16.48
CA THR A 185 9.83 9.96 -17.61
C THR A 185 10.74 11.13 -17.29
N THR A 186 11.54 11.52 -18.30
CA THR A 186 12.46 12.66 -18.26
C THR A 186 12.08 13.75 -19.25
N THR A 187 11.06 13.53 -20.07
CA THR A 187 10.52 14.46 -21.08
C THR A 187 9.13 14.95 -20.70
N GLY A 188 8.71 16.07 -21.27
CA GLY A 188 7.41 16.68 -21.05
C GLY A 188 7.40 17.87 -20.09
N ASN A 189 6.22 18.23 -19.61
CA ASN A 189 6.02 19.37 -18.70
C ASN A 189 6.57 19.06 -17.30
N ASN A 190 7.19 20.05 -16.67
CA ASN A 190 7.74 19.90 -15.32
C ASN A 190 6.73 19.38 -14.28
N SER A 191 5.45 19.67 -14.46
CA SER A 191 4.39 19.17 -13.58
C SER A 191 4.11 17.66 -13.76
N HIS A 192 4.53 17.06 -14.88
CA HIS A 192 4.29 15.67 -15.24
C HIS A 192 5.53 14.78 -15.12
N ILE A 193 6.72 15.35 -15.37
CA ILE A 193 7.98 14.58 -15.36
C ILE A 193 8.15 13.81 -14.05
N GLY A 194 8.50 12.54 -14.22
CA GLY A 194 8.93 11.65 -13.15
C GLY A 194 7.84 11.27 -12.15
N ARG A 195 6.54 11.52 -12.44
CA ARG A 195 5.42 11.34 -11.52
C ARG A 195 4.61 10.11 -11.88
N VAL A 196 4.49 9.20 -10.93
CA VAL A 196 3.69 7.96 -11.06
C VAL A 196 2.88 7.71 -9.79
N VAL A 197 1.72 7.05 -9.92
CA VAL A 197 0.98 6.47 -8.80
C VAL A 197 1.28 4.98 -8.77
N ILE A 198 1.60 4.45 -7.58
CA ILE A 198 2.06 3.08 -7.35
C ILE A 198 1.11 2.25 -6.49
N GLY A 199 0.13 2.87 -5.85
CA GLY A 199 -0.88 2.22 -5.03
C GLY A 199 -2.04 3.16 -4.76
N GLN A 200 -3.27 2.64 -4.72
CA GLN A 200 -4.48 3.43 -4.50
C GLN A 200 -5.53 2.65 -3.72
N ILE A 201 -6.37 3.38 -2.99
CA ILE A 201 -7.77 3.01 -2.74
C ILE A 201 -8.61 3.91 -3.64
N HIS A 202 -9.41 3.29 -4.49
CA HIS A 202 -10.37 3.99 -5.34
C HIS A 202 -11.78 3.72 -4.83
N ALA A 203 -12.61 4.75 -4.79
CA ALA A 203 -14.04 4.66 -4.47
C ALA A 203 -14.90 4.79 -5.74
N ASN A 204 -16.13 5.26 -5.62
CA ASN A 204 -17.05 5.47 -6.75
C ASN A 204 -16.43 6.36 -7.84
N ASN A 205 -16.09 7.59 -7.48
CA ASN A 205 -15.55 8.61 -8.39
C ASN A 205 -14.26 9.23 -7.86
N ASP A 206 -13.99 9.09 -6.55
CA ASP A 206 -12.93 9.77 -5.84
C ASP A 206 -11.94 8.73 -5.27
N GLU A 207 -10.81 9.18 -4.76
CA GLU A 207 -9.79 8.29 -4.23
C GLU A 207 -9.47 8.61 -2.76
N PRO A 208 -9.84 7.72 -1.81
CA PRO A 208 -9.38 7.82 -0.42
C PRO A 208 -7.87 8.01 -0.31
N VAL A 209 -7.10 7.39 -1.21
CA VAL A 209 -5.65 7.58 -1.31
C VAL A 209 -5.13 7.30 -2.71
N ARG A 210 -4.24 8.16 -3.19
CA ARG A 210 -3.34 7.92 -4.32
C ARG A 210 -1.90 8.11 -3.83
N LEU A 211 -1.11 7.05 -3.82
CA LEU A 211 0.29 7.07 -3.39
C LEU A 211 1.21 7.30 -4.59
N TYR A 212 2.01 8.36 -4.52
CA TYR A 212 2.88 8.82 -5.57
C TYR A 212 4.34 8.57 -5.26
N TYR A 213 5.10 8.16 -6.28
CA TYR A 213 6.54 8.40 -6.37
C TYR A 213 6.78 9.48 -7.40
N ARG A 214 7.76 10.36 -7.15
CA ARG A 214 8.19 11.38 -8.11
C ARG A 214 9.67 11.66 -8.03
N LYS A 215 10.37 11.51 -9.15
CA LYS A 215 11.76 11.90 -9.31
C LYS A 215 11.88 12.96 -10.42
N LEU A 216 12.25 14.19 -10.05
CA LEU A 216 12.47 15.26 -11.02
C LEU A 216 13.69 14.95 -11.89
N LYS A 217 13.72 15.51 -13.12
CA LYS A 217 14.75 15.23 -14.14
C LYS A 217 16.17 15.36 -13.61
N ASN A 218 16.45 16.40 -12.82
CA ASN A 218 17.78 16.71 -12.31
C ASN A 218 18.07 16.13 -10.91
N ASN A 219 17.09 15.45 -10.30
CA ASN A 219 17.26 14.82 -9.01
C ASN A 219 17.79 13.40 -9.19
N THR A 220 18.61 12.94 -8.25
CA THR A 220 19.09 11.55 -8.19
C THR A 220 18.13 10.67 -7.40
N LEU A 221 17.37 11.27 -6.47
CA LEU A 221 16.42 10.59 -5.59
C LEU A 221 14.99 11.09 -5.86
N GLY A 222 14.03 10.21 -5.61
CA GLY A 222 12.60 10.51 -5.70
C GLY A 222 11.98 10.83 -4.34
N SER A 223 10.87 11.53 -4.41
CA SER A 223 10.00 11.86 -3.27
C SER A 223 8.79 10.93 -3.23
N ILE A 224 8.26 10.69 -2.04
CA ILE A 224 7.00 9.97 -1.80
C ILE A 224 6.01 10.92 -1.14
N TYR A 225 4.80 10.96 -1.66
CA TYR A 225 3.67 11.70 -1.10
C TYR A 225 2.36 11.03 -1.51
N PHE A 226 1.26 11.36 -0.86
CA PHE A 226 -0.04 10.90 -1.29
C PHE A 226 -1.07 12.03 -1.32
N ALA A 227 -2.10 11.84 -2.11
CA ALA A 227 -3.32 12.64 -2.10
C ALA A 227 -4.45 11.85 -1.45
N HIS A 228 -5.26 12.54 -0.65
CA HIS A 228 -6.57 12.15 -0.19
C HIS A 228 -7.59 13.08 -0.85
N GLU A 229 -8.46 12.53 -1.67
CA GLU A 229 -9.51 13.25 -2.38
C GLU A 229 -10.87 12.88 -1.77
N PRO A 230 -11.46 13.76 -0.93
CA PRO A 230 -12.81 13.56 -0.39
C PRO A 230 -13.85 13.49 -1.52
N THR A 231 -14.99 12.85 -1.26
CA THR A 231 -16.10 12.84 -2.21
C THR A 231 -16.67 14.25 -2.43
N ASP A 232 -17.28 14.49 -3.58
CA ASP A 232 -17.85 15.78 -3.97
C ASP A 232 -18.64 16.43 -2.82
N GLY A 233 -18.30 17.67 -2.51
CA GLY A 233 -18.94 18.47 -1.45
C GLY A 233 -18.45 18.20 -0.02
N ASN A 234 -17.49 17.29 0.19
CA ASN A 234 -16.95 16.93 1.50
C ASN A 234 -15.53 17.48 1.75
N GLY A 235 -15.05 18.39 0.94
CA GLY A 235 -13.78 19.09 1.10
C GLY A 235 -12.91 19.06 -0.14
N ASP A 236 -11.78 19.78 -0.05
CA ASP A 236 -10.79 19.85 -1.11
C ASP A 236 -9.78 18.67 -1.00
N GLU A 237 -9.13 18.34 -2.12
CA GLU A 237 -8.04 17.36 -2.16
C GLU A 237 -6.90 17.77 -1.21
N GLN A 238 -6.49 16.83 -0.35
CA GLN A 238 -5.45 17.03 0.64
C GLN A 238 -4.16 16.31 0.21
N TRP A 239 -3.04 17.01 0.31
CA TRP A 239 -1.73 16.48 -0.06
C TRP A 239 -0.85 16.27 1.17
N HIS A 240 -0.25 15.09 1.26
CA HIS A 240 0.58 14.68 2.39
C HIS A 240 1.96 14.26 1.90
N GLU A 241 2.96 15.08 2.15
CA GLU A 241 4.36 14.74 1.88
C GLU A 241 4.86 13.76 2.94
N MET A 242 5.48 12.67 2.51
CA MET A 242 6.06 11.64 3.39
C MET A 242 7.58 11.69 3.33
N ILE A 243 8.15 11.67 2.14
CA ILE A 243 9.60 11.76 1.89
C ILE A 243 9.83 12.82 0.83
N GLY A 244 10.64 13.82 1.14
CA GLY A 244 10.92 14.93 0.22
C GLY A 244 9.69 15.81 -0.04
N SER A 245 9.55 16.35 -1.25
CA SER A 245 8.47 17.28 -1.61
C SER A 245 7.83 16.97 -2.95
N ARG A 246 6.52 17.25 -3.07
CA ARG A 246 5.75 17.16 -4.32
C ARG A 246 5.93 18.35 -5.27
N SER A 247 6.63 19.39 -4.85
CA SER A 247 6.82 20.62 -5.65
C SER A 247 7.49 20.32 -7.00
N ASN A 248 7.06 21.05 -8.06
CA ASN A 248 7.66 20.96 -9.39
C ASN A 248 9.09 21.49 -9.45
N SER A 249 9.55 22.19 -8.43
CA SER A 249 10.89 22.74 -8.27
C SER A 249 11.60 22.24 -7.01
N ALA A 250 11.16 21.09 -6.47
CA ALA A 250 11.77 20.49 -5.28
C ALA A 250 13.27 20.26 -5.49
N ALA A 251 14.06 20.59 -4.48
CA ALA A 251 15.45 20.15 -4.43
C ALA A 251 15.53 18.62 -4.39
N ASN A 252 16.69 18.06 -4.70
CA ASN A 252 16.93 16.63 -4.52
C ASN A 252 16.72 16.29 -3.04
N PRO A 253 15.78 15.37 -2.70
CA PRO A 253 15.52 15.05 -1.29
C PRO A 253 16.76 14.41 -0.65
N SER A 254 17.14 14.88 0.53
CA SER A 254 18.31 14.35 1.24
C SER A 254 18.12 12.88 1.70
N ASP A 255 16.88 12.47 1.88
CA ASP A 255 16.48 11.11 2.28
C ASP A 255 15.43 10.52 1.32
N GLY A 256 15.61 10.77 0.01
CA GLY A 256 14.75 10.24 -1.04
C GLY A 256 15.02 8.76 -1.34
N ILE A 257 14.27 8.22 -2.29
CA ILE A 257 14.39 6.84 -2.77
C ILE A 257 14.98 6.87 -4.20
N ALA A 258 16.08 6.15 -4.43
CA ALA A 258 16.70 6.06 -5.75
C ALA A 258 15.88 5.19 -6.71
N LEU A 259 16.16 5.29 -8.02
CA LEU A 259 15.72 4.26 -8.96
C LEU A 259 16.41 2.94 -8.58
N ASP A 260 15.71 1.83 -8.79
CA ASP A 260 16.11 0.46 -8.46
C ASP A 260 16.30 0.16 -6.95
N GLU A 261 16.12 1.16 -6.08
CA GLU A 261 16.07 0.95 -4.63
C GLU A 261 14.75 0.31 -4.22
N LYS A 262 14.82 -0.84 -3.54
CA LYS A 262 13.64 -1.53 -3.00
C LYS A 262 13.12 -0.80 -1.77
N PHE A 263 11.83 -0.60 -1.71
CA PHE A 263 11.10 -0.10 -0.55
C PHE A 263 9.72 -0.75 -0.49
N SER A 264 9.07 -0.65 0.66
CA SER A 264 7.71 -1.15 0.82
C SER A 264 6.77 -0.02 1.19
N TYR A 265 5.50 -0.20 0.86
CA TYR A 265 4.42 0.61 1.40
C TYR A 265 3.35 -0.28 2.03
N ASN A 266 2.66 0.28 3.02
CA ASN A 266 1.42 -0.24 3.55
C ASN A 266 0.36 0.86 3.50
N ILE A 267 -0.80 0.54 2.95
CA ILE A 267 -1.99 1.41 2.88
C ILE A 267 -3.10 0.68 3.63
N LYS A 268 -3.55 1.24 4.76
CA LYS A 268 -4.52 0.61 5.65
C LYS A 268 -5.65 1.56 6.01
N VAL A 269 -6.88 1.05 5.97
CA VAL A 269 -8.07 1.74 6.48
C VAL A 269 -8.72 0.87 7.54
N VAL A 270 -8.95 1.46 8.72
CA VAL A 270 -9.74 0.87 9.81
C VAL A 270 -10.77 1.90 10.25
N GLY A 271 -12.05 1.58 10.12
CA GLY A 271 -13.13 2.55 10.31
C GLY A 271 -13.02 3.69 9.29
N ASP A 272 -12.76 4.90 9.78
CA ASP A 272 -12.51 6.10 8.95
C ASP A 272 -11.04 6.53 8.96
N ILE A 273 -10.15 5.72 9.51
CA ILE A 273 -8.74 6.10 9.67
C ILE A 273 -7.91 5.46 8.56
N LEU A 274 -7.37 6.29 7.67
CA LEU A 274 -6.33 5.91 6.72
C LEU A 274 -4.97 6.02 7.39
N THR A 275 -4.15 4.98 7.27
CA THR A 275 -2.72 5.02 7.60
C THR A 275 -1.91 4.62 6.38
N VAL A 276 -0.94 5.44 6.00
CA VAL A 276 0.04 5.14 4.95
C VAL A 276 1.41 5.05 5.61
N THR A 277 2.11 3.95 5.37
CA THR A 277 3.46 3.69 5.90
C THR A 277 4.41 3.44 4.74
N ILE A 278 5.59 4.05 4.77
CA ILE A 278 6.71 3.75 3.86
C ILE A 278 7.82 3.11 4.68
N ILE A 279 8.24 1.92 4.27
CA ILE A 279 9.21 1.07 4.96
C ILE A 279 10.45 0.93 4.07
N ARG A 280 11.63 1.16 4.64
CA ARG A 280 12.92 1.05 3.93
C ARG A 280 13.92 0.33 4.83
N GLU A 281 14.69 -0.57 4.25
CA GLU A 281 15.71 -1.30 4.98
C GLU A 281 16.70 -0.35 5.71
N GLY A 282 16.92 -0.60 6.98
CA GLY A 282 17.86 0.18 7.82
C GLY A 282 17.41 1.62 8.15
N LYS A 283 16.16 1.98 7.87
CA LYS A 283 15.57 3.30 8.20
C LYS A 283 14.32 3.15 9.03
N GLU A 284 13.98 4.19 9.78
CA GLU A 284 12.71 4.24 10.48
C GLU A 284 11.54 4.38 9.49
N ASP A 285 10.42 3.79 9.82
CA ASP A 285 9.20 3.87 9.03
C ASP A 285 8.67 5.30 9.00
N VAL A 286 8.27 5.74 7.82
CA VAL A 286 7.58 7.02 7.66
C VAL A 286 6.08 6.78 7.63
N VAL A 287 5.38 7.24 8.67
CA VAL A 287 3.94 6.98 8.86
C VAL A 287 3.15 8.28 8.77
N LYS A 288 2.02 8.23 8.08
CA LYS A 288 1.06 9.33 8.01
C LYS A 288 -0.36 8.80 8.17
N THR A 289 -1.15 9.47 9.02
CA THR A 289 -2.54 9.11 9.30
C THR A 289 -3.48 10.25 8.88
N VAL A 290 -4.61 9.91 8.29
CA VAL A 290 -5.70 10.84 7.91
C VAL A 290 -7.01 10.33 8.48
N ASN A 291 -7.74 11.20 9.18
CA ASN A 291 -9.11 10.91 9.60
C ASN A 291 -10.08 11.33 8.49
N MET A 292 -10.74 10.35 7.88
CA MET A 292 -11.64 10.50 6.75
C MET A 292 -13.14 10.54 7.16
N ALA A 293 -13.46 10.67 8.44
CA ALA A 293 -14.84 10.61 8.94
C ALA A 293 -15.78 11.62 8.26
N ASN A 294 -15.22 12.76 7.80
CA ASN A 294 -15.96 13.81 7.10
C ASN A 294 -15.70 13.83 5.58
N SER A 295 -15.04 12.81 5.04
CA SER A 295 -14.67 12.75 3.61
C SER A 295 -15.75 12.10 2.73
N GLY A 296 -16.87 11.65 3.31
CA GLY A 296 -18.02 11.11 2.59
C GLY A 296 -17.88 9.66 2.12
N PHE A 297 -16.84 8.92 2.52
CA PHE A 297 -16.65 7.51 2.13
C PHE A 297 -17.42 6.50 2.99
N ASN A 298 -17.88 6.93 4.16
CA ASN A 298 -18.64 6.11 5.11
C ASN A 298 -20.17 6.19 4.95
N VAL A 299 -20.66 6.85 3.90
CA VAL A 299 -22.10 6.98 3.63
C VAL A 299 -22.62 5.83 2.77
N ALA A 300 -23.93 5.64 2.75
CA ALA A 300 -24.58 4.58 1.97
C ALA A 300 -24.22 4.64 0.48
N GLY A 301 -23.93 3.47 -0.11
CA GLY A 301 -23.64 3.32 -1.54
C GLY A 301 -22.19 3.59 -1.92
N GLN A 302 -21.32 4.03 -1.02
CA GLN A 302 -19.89 4.12 -1.26
C GLN A 302 -19.24 2.74 -1.19
N TYR A 303 -18.34 2.45 -2.12
CA TYR A 303 -17.59 1.20 -2.17
C TYR A 303 -16.16 1.46 -2.61
N MET A 304 -15.24 0.61 -2.17
CA MET A 304 -13.81 0.74 -2.38
C MET A 304 -13.24 -0.50 -3.05
N TYR A 305 -12.08 -0.30 -3.69
CA TYR A 305 -11.20 -1.36 -4.19
C TYR A 305 -9.76 -0.86 -4.24
N PHE A 306 -8.83 -1.78 -4.04
CA PHE A 306 -7.42 -1.47 -4.21
C PHE A 306 -7.00 -1.45 -5.67
N LYS A 307 -5.95 -0.66 -5.95
CA LYS A 307 -5.22 -0.67 -7.20
C LYS A 307 -3.72 -0.65 -6.91
N ALA A 308 -2.96 -1.44 -7.67
CA ALA A 308 -1.51 -1.56 -7.56
C ALA A 308 -0.85 -1.66 -8.94
N GLY A 309 0.38 -1.22 -9.07
CA GLY A 309 1.11 -1.22 -10.34
C GLY A 309 1.53 0.19 -10.74
N LEU A 310 1.23 0.60 -11.96
CA LEU A 310 1.72 1.86 -12.50
C LEU A 310 0.61 2.68 -13.18
N TYR A 311 0.20 3.78 -12.56
CA TYR A 311 -0.58 4.82 -13.23
C TYR A 311 0.37 5.96 -13.61
N HIS A 312 0.61 6.10 -14.91
CA HIS A 312 1.62 7.00 -15.46
C HIS A 312 1.06 8.41 -15.62
N LEU A 313 1.51 9.36 -14.83
CA LEU A 313 0.93 10.71 -14.78
C LEU A 313 1.67 11.72 -15.69
N ASN A 314 2.07 11.28 -16.87
CA ASN A 314 2.65 12.14 -17.91
C ASN A 314 1.97 11.85 -19.25
N ASN A 315 1.38 12.87 -19.85
CA ASN A 315 0.77 12.86 -21.20
C ASN A 315 1.35 13.97 -22.09
N SER A 316 2.51 14.49 -21.74
CA SER A 316 3.21 15.60 -22.41
C SER A 316 4.66 15.27 -22.74
N GLY A 317 5.12 14.09 -22.38
CA GLY A 317 6.45 13.59 -22.74
C GLY A 317 6.51 13.05 -24.16
N ASP A 318 7.70 12.66 -24.60
CA ASP A 318 7.89 11.97 -25.87
C ASP A 318 7.15 10.62 -25.86
N ASP A 319 6.56 10.24 -26.99
CA ASP A 319 5.74 9.02 -27.12
C ASP A 319 6.52 7.74 -26.75
N THR A 320 7.84 7.76 -26.93
CA THR A 320 8.74 6.65 -26.61
C THR A 320 9.22 6.64 -25.16
N ASP A 321 8.96 7.73 -24.40
CA ASP A 321 9.29 7.79 -22.98
C ASP A 321 8.27 6.94 -22.16
N TYR A 322 8.69 6.41 -21.02
CA TYR A 322 7.88 5.49 -20.23
C TYR A 322 8.18 5.60 -18.74
N ALA A 323 7.39 4.93 -17.94
CA ALA A 323 7.74 4.62 -16.57
C ALA A 323 7.72 3.09 -16.36
N GLN A 324 8.53 2.60 -15.42
CA GLN A 324 8.60 1.18 -15.08
C GLN A 324 8.75 0.99 -13.57
N VAL A 325 8.02 0.03 -13.04
CA VAL A 325 8.12 -0.41 -11.65
C VAL A 325 8.13 -1.94 -11.62
N THR A 326 8.93 -2.50 -10.71
CA THR A 326 8.96 -3.94 -10.44
C THR A 326 8.47 -4.20 -9.02
N PHE A 327 7.45 -5.03 -8.87
CA PHE A 327 6.91 -5.48 -7.59
C PHE A 327 7.56 -6.80 -7.19
N TYR A 328 7.94 -6.92 -5.92
CA TYR A 328 8.55 -8.11 -5.32
C TYR A 328 7.63 -8.75 -4.28
N ALA A 329 6.64 -8.02 -3.78
CA ALA A 329 5.54 -8.53 -2.98
C ALA A 329 4.28 -7.68 -3.24
N LEU A 330 3.12 -8.30 -3.15
CA LEU A 330 1.82 -7.63 -3.20
C LEU A 330 0.82 -8.48 -2.41
N GLU A 331 0.33 -7.93 -1.32
CA GLU A 331 -0.62 -8.59 -0.41
C GLU A 331 -1.77 -7.65 -0.09
N LYS A 332 -2.92 -8.22 0.20
CA LYS A 332 -4.08 -7.46 0.67
C LYS A 332 -4.97 -8.30 1.57
N SER A 333 -5.68 -7.62 2.45
CA SER A 333 -6.65 -8.25 3.34
C SER A 333 -7.83 -7.34 3.63
N HIS A 334 -8.93 -7.94 4.05
CA HIS A 334 -10.15 -7.27 4.49
C HIS A 334 -10.71 -7.98 5.70
N THR A 335 -11.41 -7.25 6.56
CA THR A 335 -12.24 -7.87 7.58
C THR A 335 -13.48 -8.49 6.90
N LEU A 336 -13.70 -9.76 7.11
CA LEU A 336 -14.86 -10.48 6.56
C LEU A 336 -16.10 -10.30 7.45
N ASN A 337 -17.29 -10.39 6.82
CA ASN A 337 -18.59 -10.35 7.53
C ASN A 337 -18.95 -11.72 8.07
#